data_ad72665cea5d5ac667c3fab920f8248d
#
_entry.id   ad72665cea5d5ac667c3fab920f8248d
#
_cell.length_a   1.000
_cell.length_b   1.000
_cell.length_c   1.000
_cell.angle_alpha   90.00
_cell.angle_beta   90.00
_cell.angle_gamma   90.00
#
_symmetry.space_group_name_H-M   'P 1'
#
loop_
_entity.id
_entity.type
_entity.pdbx_description
1 polymer ?
#
loop_
_entity_poly.entity_id
_entity_poly.type
_entity_poly.pdbx_seq_one_letter_code
_entity_poly.pdbx_strand_id
1 'polypeptide(L)'
;MHAGYALLAFAFAVTLLSCSSSATKPSSMTSDPETSICGRFREPLAFWMXRRAAGTADERRVARIRDIERINFITRDGRELGGYKLLVRENPRGYLLVAPGNAMLADQIMDEMQLFRVRGFDVYIYDYRGYGLSGGKSRLAALVSDYRELVAFLNTRPYRRRALYGMSMGGIILLNAVGSTDMYSAMVVDSSPSRISHLGCPDSYDPVNHLPVDGSRMKIISGEQDSVVRPAEMAELMQIAKKRGATVVSREEYAHPFQDADLTIRRRRLIEVADFLTQK
;
A
#
# COMPACT_ATOMS: atom_id res chain seq x y z
N MET A 1 11.85 3.11 -27.24
CA MET A 1 11.39 1.71 -27.39
C MET A 1 10.43 1.44 -26.24
N HIS A 2 9.15 1.37 -26.56
CA HIS A 2 8.09 1.17 -25.56
C HIS A 2 7.92 -0.33 -25.32
N ALA A 3 8.29 -0.79 -24.15
CA ALA A 3 7.95 -2.15 -23.73
C ALA A 3 6.49 -2.17 -23.30
N GLY A 4 5.65 -2.75 -24.14
CA GLY A 4 4.23 -2.92 -23.81
C GLY A 4 4.07 -3.98 -22.72
N TYR A 5 3.50 -3.58 -21.59
CA TYR A 5 3.11 -4.53 -20.55
C TYR A 5 1.76 -5.15 -20.93
N ALA A 6 1.78 -6.40 -21.36
CA ALA A 6 0.56 -7.16 -21.57
C ALA A 6 0.04 -7.64 -20.20
N LEU A 7 -1.05 -7.07 -19.75
CA LEU A 7 -1.74 -7.52 -18.53
C LEU A 7 -2.64 -8.72 -18.86
N LEU A 8 -2.33 -9.85 -18.26
CA LEU A 8 -3.24 -10.99 -18.22
C LEU A 8 -4.19 -10.83 -17.03
N ALA A 9 -5.39 -10.38 -17.33
CA ALA A 9 -6.48 -10.42 -16.36
C ALA A 9 -7.04 -11.85 -16.33
N PHE A 10 -6.74 -12.59 -15.26
CA PHE A 10 -7.32 -13.92 -15.05
C PHE A 10 -8.51 -13.83 -14.10
N ALA A 11 -9.69 -14.08 -14.65
CA ALA A 11 -10.88 -14.32 -13.86
C ALA A 11 -10.86 -15.78 -13.33
N PHE A 12 -10.84 -15.93 -12.03
CA PHE A 12 -10.90 -17.26 -11.40
C PHE A 12 -12.35 -17.62 -11.07
N ALA A 13 -12.86 -18.64 -11.75
CA ALA A 13 -14.05 -19.35 -11.31
C ALA A 13 -13.60 -20.52 -10.44
N VAL A 14 -13.90 -20.48 -9.16
CA VAL A 14 -13.59 -21.57 -8.22
C VAL A 14 -14.90 -22.22 -7.75
N THR A 15 -15.02 -23.50 -8.04
CA THR A 15 -16.11 -24.34 -7.52
C THR A 15 -15.91 -24.64 -6.03
N LEU A 16 -16.96 -24.44 -5.27
CA LEU A 16 -17.00 -24.62 -3.81
C LEU A 16 -17.08 -26.10 -3.42
N LEU A 17 -16.08 -26.57 -2.70
CA LEU A 17 -16.20 -27.75 -1.86
C LEU A 17 -16.28 -27.27 -0.41
N SER A 18 -17.45 -27.41 0.19
CA SER A 18 -17.68 -27.03 1.59
C SER A 18 -17.24 -28.16 2.54
N CYS A 19 -16.24 -27.87 3.36
CA CYS A 19 -15.88 -28.67 4.53
C CYS A 19 -16.17 -27.89 5.80
N SER A 20 -17.03 -28.43 6.67
CA SER A 20 -17.36 -27.87 7.97
C SER A 20 -16.19 -28.05 8.95
N SER A 21 -15.76 -27.00 9.62
CA SER A 21 -14.72 -27.03 10.63
C SER A 21 -15.26 -26.66 12.02
N SER A 22 -14.93 -27.45 13.01
CA SER A 22 -15.21 -27.24 14.43
C SER A 22 -14.36 -26.11 15.00
N ALA A 23 -14.99 -25.23 15.78
CA ALA A 23 -14.33 -24.09 16.42
C ALA A 23 -13.48 -24.52 17.61
N THR A 24 -12.18 -24.24 17.56
CA THR A 24 -11.25 -24.36 18.70
C THR A 24 -10.95 -22.97 19.29
N LYS A 25 -10.96 -22.89 20.61
CA LYS A 25 -10.64 -21.69 21.41
C LYS A 25 -9.24 -21.12 21.07
N PRO A 26 -9.07 -19.79 21.08
CA PRO A 26 -7.75 -19.20 20.80
C PRO A 26 -6.81 -19.34 22.00
N SER A 27 -5.70 -20.01 21.78
CA SER A 27 -4.55 -19.94 22.68
C SER A 27 -3.72 -18.70 22.30
N SER A 28 -3.22 -17.96 23.28
CA SER A 28 -2.38 -16.77 23.09
C SER A 28 -0.95 -17.17 22.69
N MET A 29 -0.83 -17.83 21.56
CA MET A 29 0.46 -17.98 20.88
C MET A 29 0.57 -16.84 19.90
N THR A 30 1.60 -16.03 20.01
CA THR A 30 1.97 -15.09 18.96
C THR A 30 2.21 -15.89 17.68
N SER A 31 1.20 -15.91 16.81
CA SER A 31 1.31 -16.65 15.54
C SER A 31 2.43 -16.02 14.71
N ASP A 32 3.27 -16.87 14.13
CA ASP A 32 4.30 -16.43 13.18
C ASP A 32 3.64 -15.53 12.13
N PRO A 33 4.08 -14.27 11.98
CA PRO A 33 3.46 -13.34 11.02
C PRO A 33 3.54 -13.85 9.57
N GLU A 34 4.45 -14.79 9.27
CA GLU A 34 4.54 -15.42 7.95
C GLU A 34 3.54 -16.58 7.77
N THR A 35 2.58 -16.75 8.68
CA THR A 35 1.48 -17.70 8.52
C THR A 35 0.41 -17.12 7.58
N SER A 36 -0.08 -17.95 6.66
CA SER A 36 -1.14 -17.57 5.70
C SER A 36 -2.49 -17.41 6.42
N ILE A 37 -3.12 -16.25 6.28
CA ILE A 37 -4.43 -15.95 6.85
C ILE A 37 -5.56 -15.95 5.80
N CYS A 38 -5.21 -15.80 4.52
CA CYS A 38 -6.15 -15.77 3.40
C CYS A 38 -6.17 -17.11 2.65
N GLY A 39 -6.04 -18.22 3.41
CA GLY A 39 -6.02 -19.58 2.87
C GLY A 39 -4.60 -20.11 2.65
N ARG A 40 -4.38 -21.32 3.18
CA ARG A 40 -3.07 -21.99 3.25
C ARG A 40 -2.30 -22.02 1.92
N PHE A 41 -2.99 -22.21 0.81
CA PHE A 41 -2.39 -22.30 -0.52
C PHE A 41 -2.65 -21.07 -1.37
N ARG A 42 -3.82 -20.47 -1.22
CA ARG A 42 -4.26 -19.33 -2.04
C ARG A 42 -3.39 -18.11 -1.82
N GLU A 43 -3.15 -17.76 -0.58
CA GLU A 43 -2.35 -16.57 -0.24
C GLU A 43 -0.89 -16.68 -0.72
N PRO A 44 -0.16 -17.78 -0.43
CA PRO A 44 1.20 -17.95 -0.96
C PRO A 44 1.26 -17.91 -2.48
N LEU A 45 0.29 -18.53 -3.16
CA LEU A 45 0.23 -18.54 -4.62
C LEU A 45 0.01 -17.12 -5.17
N ALA A 46 -0.92 -16.37 -4.57
CA ALA A 46 -1.20 -15.00 -4.98
C ALA A 46 0.05 -14.12 -4.85
N PHE A 47 0.74 -14.19 -3.70
CA PHE A 47 1.98 -13.43 -3.50
C PHE A 47 3.11 -13.90 -4.41
N TRP A 48 3.20 -15.18 -4.70
CA TRP A 48 4.19 -15.72 -5.64
C TRP A 48 3.95 -15.14 -7.05
N MET A 49 2.71 -15.11 -7.50
CA MET A 49 2.37 -14.51 -8.80
C MET A 49 2.65 -13.01 -8.85
N UNK A 50 2.31 -12.35 -7.85
CA UNK A 50 2.47 -11.11 -7.78
C UNK A 50 3.81 -10.72 -7.74
N ARG A 51 4.64 -11.38 -7.02
CA ARG A 51 6.10 -11.16 -7.00
C ARG A 51 6.78 -11.39 -8.36
N ARG A 52 6.40 -12.42 -9.04
CA ARG A 52 6.94 -12.67 -10.39
C ARG A 52 6.57 -11.55 -11.36
N ALA A 53 5.37 -11.01 -11.26
CA ALA A 53 4.94 -9.88 -12.09
C ALA A 53 5.71 -8.60 -11.75
N ALA A 54 6.07 -8.39 -10.49
CA ALA A 54 6.91 -7.26 -10.06
C ALA A 54 8.30 -7.32 -10.69
N GLY A 55 8.80 -8.53 -10.94
CA GLY A 55 10.15 -8.73 -11.46
C GLY A 55 11.22 -8.60 -10.38
N THR A 56 12.39 -8.11 -10.78
CA THR A 56 13.54 -7.94 -9.88
C THR A 56 13.89 -6.47 -9.71
N ALA A 57 14.42 -6.14 -8.54
CA ALA A 57 14.95 -4.80 -8.28
C ALA A 57 16.13 -4.53 -9.23
N ASP A 58 16.22 -3.30 -9.73
CA ASP A 58 17.27 -2.87 -10.65
C ASP A 58 17.70 -1.44 -10.30
N GLU A 59 18.88 -1.33 -9.71
CA GLU A 59 19.43 -0.04 -9.26
C GLU A 59 19.59 0.98 -10.41
N ARG A 60 19.66 0.52 -11.66
CA ARG A 60 19.74 1.41 -12.83
C ARG A 60 18.50 2.30 -12.98
N ARG A 61 17.33 1.85 -12.47
CA ARG A 61 16.09 2.64 -12.52
C ARG A 61 16.18 3.91 -11.66
N VAL A 62 16.95 3.84 -10.59
CA VAL A 62 17.11 4.96 -9.66
C VAL A 62 18.44 5.70 -9.80
N ALA A 63 19.36 5.21 -10.64
CA ALA A 63 20.73 5.73 -10.75
C ALA A 63 20.81 7.22 -11.14
N ARG A 64 19.79 7.76 -11.81
CA ARG A 64 19.75 9.17 -12.24
C ARG A 64 18.98 10.07 -11.28
N ILE A 65 18.38 9.50 -10.23
CA ILE A 65 17.59 10.26 -9.26
C ILE A 65 18.57 10.89 -8.24
N ARG A 66 18.49 12.22 -8.11
CA ARG A 66 19.33 12.94 -7.14
C ARG A 66 18.77 12.79 -5.72
N ASP A 67 19.67 12.78 -4.76
CA ASP A 67 19.34 12.77 -3.33
C ASP A 67 18.50 11.52 -2.97
N ILE A 68 18.87 10.37 -3.56
CA ILE A 68 18.31 9.07 -3.25
C ILE A 68 19.31 8.24 -2.43
N GLU A 69 18.80 7.51 -1.47
CA GLU A 69 19.58 6.56 -0.66
C GLU A 69 18.90 5.20 -0.66
N ARG A 70 19.69 4.15 -0.71
CA ARG A 70 19.22 2.80 -0.39
C ARG A 70 19.09 2.69 1.14
N ILE A 71 17.98 2.13 1.59
CA ILE A 71 17.68 2.02 3.02
C ILE A 71 17.29 0.59 3.39
N ASN A 72 17.55 0.22 4.63
CA ASN A 72 17.14 -1.06 5.20
C ASN A 72 16.44 -0.84 6.53
N PHE A 73 15.53 -1.75 6.86
CA PHE A 73 14.85 -1.79 8.16
C PHE A 73 14.78 -3.25 8.62
N ILE A 74 15.14 -3.50 9.88
CA ILE A 74 15.03 -4.84 10.47
C ILE A 74 13.77 -4.89 11.31
N THR A 75 12.85 -5.78 10.93
CA THR A 75 11.60 -6.00 11.66
C THR A 75 11.85 -6.74 12.99
N ARG A 76 10.89 -6.71 13.89
CA ARG A 76 10.98 -7.40 15.21
C ARG A 76 11.20 -8.90 15.07
N ASP A 77 10.68 -9.50 14.01
CA ASP A 77 10.91 -10.95 13.75
C ASP A 77 12.19 -11.20 12.94
N GLY A 78 13.06 -10.18 12.80
CA GLY A 78 14.40 -10.31 12.22
C GLY A 78 14.45 -10.32 10.69
N ARG A 79 13.40 -9.89 10.00
CA ARG A 79 13.42 -9.79 8.53
C ARG A 79 13.98 -8.44 8.12
N GLU A 80 14.80 -8.45 7.09
CA GLU A 80 15.32 -7.22 6.49
C GLU A 80 14.40 -6.76 5.37
N LEU A 81 13.90 -5.53 5.50
CA LEU A 81 13.15 -4.84 4.45
C LEU A 81 14.09 -3.83 3.79
N GLY A 82 14.26 -3.98 2.48
CA GLY A 82 15.07 -3.05 1.69
C GLY A 82 14.20 -2.10 0.88
N GLY A 83 14.74 -0.94 0.56
CA GLY A 83 14.01 0.04 -0.21
C GLY A 83 14.85 1.28 -0.51
N TYR A 84 14.17 2.39 -0.80
CA TYR A 84 14.82 3.66 -1.11
C TYR A 84 14.17 4.81 -0.38
N LYS A 85 14.99 5.83 -0.12
CA LYS A 85 14.57 7.11 0.45
C LYS A 85 14.98 8.24 -0.49
N LEU A 86 14.05 9.16 -0.78
CA LEU A 86 14.38 10.45 -1.38
C LEU A 86 14.54 11.46 -0.26
N LEU A 87 15.64 12.19 -0.28
CA LEU A 87 15.98 13.13 0.78
C LEU A 87 15.67 14.58 0.39
N VAL A 88 15.10 15.31 1.31
CA VAL A 88 15.08 16.77 1.30
C VAL A 88 16.39 17.22 1.98
N ARG A 89 17.19 18.04 1.29
CA ARG A 89 18.52 18.42 1.78
C ARG A 89 18.50 19.24 3.07
N GLU A 90 17.49 20.07 3.24
CA GLU A 90 17.42 20.97 4.40
C GLU A 90 16.02 20.98 5.00
N ASN A 91 15.94 20.70 6.29
CA ASN A 91 14.73 20.85 7.11
C ASN A 91 13.47 20.26 6.49
N PRO A 92 13.41 18.93 6.31
CA PRO A 92 12.20 18.33 5.78
C PRO A 92 10.98 18.62 6.67
N ARG A 93 9.88 19.04 6.06
CA ARG A 93 8.61 19.33 6.74
C ARG A 93 7.99 18.06 7.35
N GLY A 94 8.27 16.92 6.72
CA GLY A 94 7.68 15.66 7.14
C GLY A 94 8.27 14.49 6.37
N TYR A 95 7.69 13.34 6.61
CA TYR A 95 7.96 12.16 5.78
C TYR A 95 6.70 11.73 5.05
N LEU A 96 6.90 11.07 3.92
CA LEU A 96 5.89 10.29 3.22
C LEU A 96 6.34 8.83 3.21
N LEU A 97 5.56 7.93 3.81
CA LEU A 97 5.75 6.49 3.65
C LEU A 97 4.75 6.00 2.60
N VAL A 98 5.28 5.42 1.54
CA VAL A 98 4.45 4.85 0.45
C VAL A 98 4.33 3.35 0.65
N ALA A 99 3.11 2.84 0.63
CA ALA A 99 2.82 1.41 0.54
C ALA A 99 2.35 1.14 -0.89
N PRO A 100 3.20 0.53 -1.73
CA PRO A 100 2.90 0.37 -3.16
C PRO A 100 1.77 -0.64 -3.42
N GLY A 101 1.33 -0.70 -4.66
CA GLY A 101 0.42 -1.75 -5.12
C GLY A 101 1.10 -3.11 -5.15
N ASN A 102 0.32 -4.18 -5.22
CA ASN A 102 0.89 -5.51 -5.43
C ASN A 102 1.58 -5.54 -6.81
N ALA A 103 2.66 -6.29 -6.92
CA ALA A 103 3.49 -6.36 -8.12
C ALA A 103 4.21 -5.05 -8.47
N MET A 104 4.48 -4.19 -7.45
CA MET A 104 5.29 -2.97 -7.64
C MET A 104 6.52 -3.02 -6.73
N LEU A 105 7.64 -2.50 -7.24
CA LEU A 105 8.88 -2.36 -6.48
C LEU A 105 9.21 -0.87 -6.26
N ALA A 106 9.93 -0.58 -5.20
CA ALA A 106 10.32 0.77 -4.84
C ALA A 106 11.06 1.49 -6.00
N ASP A 107 12.02 0.79 -6.63
CA ASP A 107 12.81 1.36 -7.73
C ASP A 107 11.98 1.71 -8.97
N GLN A 108 10.82 1.08 -9.14
CA GLN A 108 9.95 1.30 -10.30
C GLN A 108 9.13 2.59 -10.21
N ILE A 109 8.87 3.07 -8.99
CA ILE A 109 7.97 4.21 -8.77
C ILE A 109 8.66 5.43 -8.14
N MET A 110 9.91 5.26 -7.69
CA MET A 110 10.64 6.29 -6.96
C MET A 110 10.78 7.62 -7.73
N ASP A 111 10.93 7.54 -9.05
CA ASP A 111 11.10 8.74 -9.88
C ASP A 111 9.88 9.67 -9.81
N GLU A 112 8.69 9.11 -9.87
CA GLU A 112 7.44 9.91 -9.78
C GLU A 112 7.23 10.50 -8.38
N MET A 113 7.82 9.89 -7.37
CA MET A 113 7.71 10.37 -5.99
C MET A 113 8.56 11.63 -5.72
N GLN A 114 9.41 12.06 -6.66
CA GLN A 114 10.16 13.31 -6.54
C GLN A 114 9.24 14.53 -6.33
N LEU A 115 8.00 14.46 -6.78
CA LEU A 115 6.98 15.48 -6.55
C LEU A 115 6.82 15.80 -5.04
N PHE A 116 6.86 14.77 -4.19
CA PHE A 116 6.71 14.95 -2.74
C PHE A 116 7.99 15.52 -2.11
N ARG A 117 9.15 15.13 -2.64
CA ARG A 117 10.44 15.69 -2.20
C ARG A 117 10.49 17.20 -2.46
N VAL A 118 10.06 17.64 -3.65
CA VAL A 118 10.00 19.09 -3.99
C VAL A 118 9.04 19.85 -3.05
N ARG A 119 8.07 19.15 -2.46
CA ARG A 119 7.13 19.74 -1.48
C ARG A 119 7.64 19.67 -0.04
N GLY A 120 8.89 19.23 0.15
CA GLY A 120 9.57 19.24 1.44
C GLY A 120 9.38 17.97 2.27
N PHE A 121 9.04 16.85 1.64
CA PHE A 121 8.86 15.57 2.35
C PHE A 121 9.96 14.59 1.97
N ASP A 122 10.63 14.02 2.97
CA ASP A 122 11.43 12.82 2.76
C ASP A 122 10.50 11.69 2.36
N VAL A 123 10.82 10.95 1.30
CA VAL A 123 9.95 9.87 0.82
C VAL A 123 10.60 8.52 1.08
N TYR A 124 9.87 7.63 1.71
CA TYR A 124 10.31 6.27 2.04
C TYR A 124 9.44 5.27 1.30
N ILE A 125 10.07 4.37 0.57
CA ILE A 125 9.39 3.22 -0.05
C ILE A 125 10.22 1.98 0.25
N TYR A 126 9.62 1.00 0.91
CA TYR A 126 10.23 -0.31 1.13
C TYR A 126 9.56 -1.33 0.23
N ASP A 127 10.35 -2.21 -0.36
CA ASP A 127 9.79 -3.38 -1.02
C ASP A 127 9.11 -4.27 0.03
N TYR A 128 7.99 -4.84 -0.32
CA TYR A 128 7.32 -5.77 0.58
C TYR A 128 8.21 -6.96 0.89
N ARG A 129 8.09 -7.49 2.11
CA ARG A 129 8.77 -8.72 2.54
C ARG A 129 8.68 -9.78 1.43
N GLY A 130 9.82 -10.32 0.99
CA GLY A 130 9.93 -11.29 -0.10
C GLY A 130 9.89 -10.72 -1.52
N TYR A 131 9.80 -9.38 -1.67
CA TYR A 131 9.87 -8.69 -2.97
C TYR A 131 11.21 -7.96 -3.10
N GLY A 132 11.64 -7.74 -4.32
CA GLY A 132 12.75 -6.85 -4.66
C GLY A 132 13.96 -6.99 -3.74
N LEU A 133 14.20 -5.94 -2.94
CA LEU A 133 15.34 -5.85 -2.02
C LEU A 133 15.07 -6.47 -0.64
N SER A 134 13.83 -6.93 -0.38
CA SER A 134 13.41 -7.39 0.95
C SER A 134 13.46 -8.90 1.10
N GLY A 135 13.91 -9.36 2.27
CA GLY A 135 13.90 -10.78 2.64
C GLY A 135 12.54 -11.26 3.16
N GLY A 136 12.47 -12.53 3.55
CA GLY A 136 11.29 -13.12 4.16
C GLY A 136 10.25 -13.63 3.18
N LYS A 137 9.04 -13.90 3.69
CA LYS A 137 7.92 -14.43 2.90
C LYS A 137 6.73 -13.47 2.97
N SER A 138 6.20 -13.12 1.83
CA SER A 138 5.04 -12.24 1.72
C SER A 138 3.79 -12.94 2.24
N ARG A 139 3.20 -12.37 3.28
CA ARG A 139 1.89 -12.75 3.85
C ARG A 139 1.22 -11.48 4.34
N LEU A 140 -0.07 -11.39 4.18
CA LEU A 140 -0.81 -10.17 4.51
C LEU A 140 -0.58 -9.74 5.98
N ALA A 141 -0.66 -10.69 6.90
CA ALA A 141 -0.43 -10.40 8.32
C ALA A 141 0.98 -9.84 8.57
N ALA A 142 1.99 -10.43 7.89
CA ALA A 142 3.37 -9.96 8.00
C ALA A 142 3.54 -8.54 7.44
N LEU A 143 2.95 -8.26 6.25
CA LEU A 143 3.03 -6.94 5.65
C LEU A 143 2.35 -5.87 6.51
N VAL A 144 1.21 -6.20 7.13
CA VAL A 144 0.52 -5.30 8.07
C VAL A 144 1.41 -5.03 9.29
N SER A 145 2.05 -6.07 9.85
CA SER A 145 3.00 -5.92 10.97
C SER A 145 4.18 -5.04 10.57
N ASP A 146 4.77 -5.29 9.40
CA ASP A 146 5.92 -4.53 8.88
C ASP A 146 5.59 -3.04 8.79
N TYR A 147 4.44 -2.70 8.21
CA TYR A 147 4.07 -1.31 8.03
C TYR A 147 3.71 -0.63 9.37
N ARG A 148 3.16 -1.37 10.32
CA ARG A 148 2.96 -0.85 11.68
C ARG A 148 4.31 -0.50 12.33
N GLU A 149 5.30 -1.37 12.16
CA GLU A 149 6.65 -1.15 12.69
C GLU A 149 7.36 0.01 11.96
N LEU A 150 7.24 0.09 10.63
CA LEU A 150 7.81 1.19 9.83
C LEU A 150 7.23 2.54 10.25
N VAL A 151 5.90 2.63 10.43
CA VAL A 151 5.27 3.88 10.89
C VAL A 151 5.77 4.24 12.29
N ALA A 152 5.81 3.27 13.21
CA ALA A 152 6.32 3.49 14.57
C ALA A 152 7.77 3.99 14.53
N PHE A 153 8.61 3.35 13.72
CA PHE A 153 10.03 3.74 13.55
C PHE A 153 10.16 5.16 12.98
N LEU A 154 9.43 5.50 11.93
CA LEU A 154 9.51 6.83 11.33
C LEU A 154 8.99 7.90 12.30
N ASN A 155 8.05 7.55 13.16
CA ASN A 155 7.52 8.46 14.19
C ASN A 155 8.51 8.75 15.33
N THR A 156 9.62 8.00 15.44
CA THR A 156 10.71 8.37 16.37
C THR A 156 11.61 9.47 15.79
N ARG A 157 11.48 9.78 14.49
CA ARG A 157 12.26 10.81 13.82
C ARG A 157 11.64 12.19 14.04
N PRO A 158 12.40 13.27 13.97
CA PRO A 158 11.90 14.62 14.28
C PRO A 158 11.09 15.24 13.13
N TYR A 159 10.20 14.47 12.51
CA TYR A 159 9.33 14.98 11.45
C TYR A 159 8.07 15.59 12.06
N ARG A 160 7.68 16.77 11.59
CA ARG A 160 6.45 17.45 12.03
C ARG A 160 5.20 16.84 11.37
N ARG A 161 5.32 16.42 10.12
CA ARG A 161 4.20 15.86 9.33
C ARG A 161 4.49 14.40 9.00
N ARG A 162 3.47 13.57 9.12
CA ARG A 162 3.54 12.11 8.98
C ARG A 162 2.53 11.70 7.92
N ALA A 163 2.97 11.64 6.66
CA ALA A 163 2.10 11.35 5.52
C ALA A 163 2.20 9.89 5.11
N LEU A 164 1.06 9.28 4.77
CA LEU A 164 0.98 7.90 4.32
C LEU A 164 0.24 7.84 2.98
N TYR A 165 0.75 7.07 2.03
CA TYR A 165 0.11 6.85 0.73
C TYR A 165 0.06 5.37 0.43
N GLY A 166 -1.14 4.80 0.41
CA GLY A 166 -1.36 3.39 0.09
C GLY A 166 -2.10 3.22 -1.21
N MET A 167 -1.51 2.46 -2.14
CA MET A 167 -2.09 2.15 -3.44
C MET A 167 -2.54 0.70 -3.46
N SER A 168 -3.80 0.43 -3.83
CA SER A 168 -4.29 -0.95 -4.00
C SER A 168 -4.03 -1.77 -2.72
N MET A 169 -3.24 -2.83 -2.79
CA MET A 169 -2.82 -3.62 -1.62
C MET A 169 -2.18 -2.75 -0.53
N GLY A 170 -1.47 -1.69 -0.91
CA GLY A 170 -0.86 -0.76 0.07
C GLY A 170 -1.90 -0.05 0.93
N GLY A 171 -3.07 0.25 0.37
CA GLY A 171 -4.18 0.80 1.14
C GLY A 171 -4.75 -0.20 2.15
N ILE A 172 -4.89 -1.48 1.72
CA ILE A 172 -5.30 -2.56 2.63
C ILE A 172 -4.32 -2.63 3.82
N ILE A 173 -3.01 -2.63 3.50
CA ILE A 173 -1.94 -2.75 4.50
C ILE A 173 -1.98 -1.55 5.47
N LEU A 174 -2.01 -0.32 4.96
CA LEU A 174 -1.96 0.89 5.81
C LEU A 174 -3.21 1.01 6.70
N LEU A 175 -4.40 0.72 6.15
CA LEU A 175 -5.63 0.74 6.95
C LEU A 175 -5.54 -0.27 8.10
N ASN A 176 -5.14 -1.52 7.81
CA ASN A 176 -4.98 -2.55 8.82
C ASN A 176 -3.86 -2.24 9.83
N ALA A 177 -2.79 -1.59 9.37
CA ALA A 177 -1.66 -1.29 10.24
C ALA A 177 -1.96 -0.15 11.21
N VAL A 178 -2.48 0.99 10.70
CA VAL A 178 -2.60 2.23 11.47
C VAL A 178 -3.87 3.05 11.15
N GLY A 179 -4.79 2.57 10.32
CA GLY A 179 -5.93 3.36 9.83
C GLY A 179 -6.76 4.03 10.93
N SER A 180 -7.03 3.30 12.01
CA SER A 180 -7.85 3.78 13.13
C SER A 180 -7.04 4.44 14.25
N THR A 181 -5.75 4.79 14.01
CA THR A 181 -4.85 5.37 15.01
C THR A 181 -4.59 6.85 14.72
N ASP A 182 -3.87 7.50 15.64
CA ASP A 182 -3.38 8.88 15.49
C ASP A 182 -1.90 8.94 15.05
N MET A 183 -1.37 7.84 14.54
CA MET A 183 0.06 7.73 14.20
C MET A 183 0.45 8.49 12.91
N TYR A 184 -0.52 9.07 12.19
CA TYR A 184 -0.27 9.82 10.94
C TYR A 184 -0.99 11.17 10.96
N SER A 185 -0.47 12.13 10.20
CA SER A 185 -1.06 13.46 10.00
C SER A 185 -2.04 13.48 8.84
N ALA A 186 -1.75 12.72 7.79
CA ALA A 186 -2.61 12.59 6.60
C ALA A 186 -2.36 11.24 5.93
N MET A 187 -3.43 10.65 5.40
CA MET A 187 -3.35 9.37 4.66
C MET A 187 -4.18 9.46 3.38
N VAL A 188 -3.61 8.99 2.28
CA VAL A 188 -4.37 8.76 1.05
C VAL A 188 -4.43 7.24 0.80
N VAL A 189 -5.64 6.76 0.55
CA VAL A 189 -5.92 5.38 0.14
C VAL A 189 -6.44 5.44 -1.30
N ASP A 190 -5.71 4.83 -2.22
CA ASP A 190 -5.96 4.95 -3.66
C ASP A 190 -6.25 3.57 -4.24
N SER A 191 -7.45 3.38 -4.78
CA SER A 191 -7.87 2.14 -5.47
C SER A 191 -7.69 0.89 -4.59
N SER A 192 -8.25 0.91 -3.37
CA SER A 192 -8.20 -0.23 -2.45
C SER A 192 -9.62 -0.76 -2.19
N PRO A 193 -9.83 -2.08 -2.18
CA PRO A 193 -11.18 -2.61 -2.00
C PRO A 193 -11.71 -2.38 -0.58
N SER A 194 -13.03 -2.33 -0.45
CA SER A 194 -13.70 -2.22 0.86
C SER A 194 -13.47 -3.45 1.73
N ARG A 195 -13.49 -4.62 1.11
CA ARG A 195 -13.38 -5.91 1.80
C ARG A 195 -12.48 -6.86 1.03
N ILE A 196 -11.81 -7.73 1.77
CA ILE A 196 -11.00 -8.83 1.24
C ILE A 196 -11.46 -10.19 1.78
N SER A 197 -12.46 -10.19 2.65
CA SER A 197 -13.03 -11.42 3.24
C SER A 197 -13.60 -12.35 2.17
N HIS A 198 -14.18 -11.81 1.09
CA HIS A 198 -14.64 -12.60 -0.05
C HIS A 198 -13.49 -13.35 -0.78
N LEU A 199 -12.25 -12.93 -0.55
CA LEU A 199 -11.07 -13.62 -1.09
C LEU A 199 -10.56 -14.73 -0.14
N GLY A 200 -11.30 -15.00 0.95
CA GLY A 200 -10.94 -16.01 1.94
C GLY A 200 -10.03 -15.50 3.05
N CYS A 201 -9.89 -14.19 3.19
CA CYS A 201 -9.21 -13.58 4.34
C CYS A 201 -10.18 -13.46 5.53
N PRO A 202 -9.69 -13.36 6.77
CA PRO A 202 -10.58 -13.03 7.88
C PRO A 202 -11.20 -11.63 7.71
N ASP A 203 -12.46 -11.47 8.08
CA ASP A 203 -13.17 -10.18 8.01
C ASP A 203 -12.52 -9.11 8.91
N SER A 204 -11.78 -9.53 9.92
CA SER A 204 -10.99 -8.62 10.76
C SER A 204 -9.88 -7.90 9.96
N TYR A 205 -9.60 -8.32 8.72
CA TYR A 205 -8.66 -7.65 7.82
C TYR A 205 -9.37 -6.83 6.73
N ASP A 206 -10.70 -6.75 6.73
CA ASP A 206 -11.42 -5.92 5.76
C ASP A 206 -11.09 -4.43 5.98
N PRO A 207 -10.57 -3.73 4.96
CA PRO A 207 -10.17 -2.31 5.08
C PRO A 207 -11.23 -1.41 5.70
N VAL A 208 -12.51 -1.65 5.38
CA VAL A 208 -13.62 -0.85 5.88
C VAL A 208 -13.72 -0.86 7.42
N ASN A 209 -13.26 -1.93 8.07
CA ASN A 209 -13.28 -2.06 9.52
C ASN A 209 -12.18 -1.25 10.22
N HIS A 210 -11.22 -0.71 9.47
CA HIS A 210 -10.05 0.00 9.99
C HIS A 210 -10.08 1.51 9.70
N LEU A 211 -11.20 2.02 9.20
CA LEU A 211 -11.35 3.46 9.01
C LEU A 211 -11.34 4.19 10.36
N PRO A 212 -10.72 5.37 10.47
CA PRO A 212 -10.77 6.15 11.72
C PRO A 212 -12.19 6.65 12.01
N VAL A 213 -12.47 6.96 13.27
CA VAL A 213 -13.75 7.57 13.68
C VAL A 213 -13.88 8.96 13.05
N ASP A 214 -12.79 9.75 13.07
CA ASP A 214 -12.69 11.03 12.38
C ASP A 214 -11.84 10.87 11.14
N GLY A 215 -12.47 10.91 9.97
CA GLY A 215 -11.84 10.75 8.67
C GLY A 215 -11.20 12.02 8.10
N SER A 216 -11.23 13.15 8.80
CA SER A 216 -10.77 14.44 8.27
C SER A 216 -9.32 14.41 7.74
N ARG A 217 -8.49 13.50 8.27
CA ARG A 217 -7.09 13.32 7.87
C ARG A 217 -6.92 12.30 6.73
N MET A 218 -8.04 11.84 6.13
CA MET A 218 -8.01 10.77 5.13
C MET A 218 -8.61 11.24 3.81
N LYS A 219 -7.99 10.82 2.71
CA LYS A 219 -8.57 10.95 1.38
C LYS A 219 -8.62 9.57 0.74
N ILE A 220 -9.76 9.26 0.11
CA ILE A 220 -9.94 8.01 -0.64
C ILE A 220 -10.18 8.37 -2.11
N ILE A 221 -9.43 7.73 -3.00
CA ILE A 221 -9.50 7.96 -4.44
C ILE A 221 -9.93 6.67 -5.13
N SER A 222 -10.91 6.79 -6.02
CA SER A 222 -11.37 5.71 -6.91
C SER A 222 -11.25 6.17 -8.36
N GLY A 223 -10.92 5.26 -9.26
CA GLY A 223 -10.93 5.52 -10.70
C GLY A 223 -12.08 4.78 -11.37
N GLU A 224 -12.85 5.48 -12.22
CA GLU A 224 -13.96 4.86 -12.96
C GLU A 224 -13.46 3.91 -14.07
N GLN A 225 -12.19 4.04 -14.50
CA GLN A 225 -11.55 3.14 -15.46
C GLN A 225 -10.76 2.01 -14.78
N ASP A 226 -10.86 1.90 -13.44
CA ASP A 226 -10.11 0.87 -12.71
C ASP A 226 -10.75 -0.50 -12.92
N SER A 227 -10.05 -1.36 -13.68
CA SER A 227 -10.48 -2.74 -13.95
C SER A 227 -9.90 -3.74 -12.95
N VAL A 228 -8.99 -3.30 -12.08
CA VAL A 228 -8.34 -4.16 -11.07
C VAL A 228 -9.12 -4.13 -9.75
N VAL A 229 -9.39 -2.93 -9.25
CA VAL A 229 -10.28 -2.70 -8.09
C VAL A 229 -11.43 -1.83 -8.59
N ARG A 230 -12.48 -2.49 -9.03
CA ARG A 230 -13.61 -1.80 -9.66
C ARG A 230 -14.27 -0.81 -8.68
N PRO A 231 -14.84 0.30 -9.17
CA PRO A 231 -15.52 1.28 -8.30
C PRO A 231 -16.53 0.64 -7.31
N ALA A 232 -17.26 -0.37 -7.77
CA ALA A 232 -18.23 -1.08 -6.92
C ALA A 232 -17.57 -1.76 -5.70
N GLU A 233 -16.32 -2.22 -5.86
CA GLU A 233 -15.58 -2.87 -4.77
C GLU A 233 -15.08 -1.86 -3.73
N MET A 234 -15.00 -0.57 -4.08
CA MET A 234 -14.62 0.52 -3.19
C MET A 234 -15.82 1.23 -2.55
N ALA A 235 -17.02 1.00 -3.06
CA ALA A 235 -18.20 1.81 -2.74
C ALA A 235 -18.48 1.89 -1.22
N GLU A 236 -18.41 0.77 -0.52
CA GLU A 236 -18.68 0.72 0.93
C GLU A 236 -17.62 1.51 1.71
N LEU A 237 -16.34 1.32 1.38
CA LEU A 237 -15.22 2.03 2.01
C LEU A 237 -15.39 3.54 1.83
N MET A 238 -15.70 3.97 0.60
CA MET A 238 -15.91 5.38 0.26
C MET A 238 -17.11 5.97 1.01
N GLN A 239 -18.22 5.22 1.06
CA GLN A 239 -19.44 5.69 1.72
C GLN A 239 -19.20 5.90 3.24
N ILE A 240 -18.59 4.92 3.90
CA ILE A 240 -18.34 5.01 5.35
C ILE A 240 -17.30 6.09 5.65
N ALA A 241 -16.22 6.16 4.87
CA ALA A 241 -15.19 7.18 5.04
C ALA A 241 -15.78 8.58 4.89
N LYS A 242 -16.62 8.80 3.87
CA LYS A 242 -17.31 10.09 3.65
C LYS A 242 -18.19 10.47 4.85
N LYS A 243 -18.95 9.51 5.40
CA LYS A 243 -19.78 9.74 6.60
C LYS A 243 -18.94 10.12 7.82
N ARG A 244 -17.67 9.68 7.86
CA ARG A 244 -16.71 10.02 8.94
C ARG A 244 -15.88 11.27 8.64
N GLY A 245 -16.22 12.02 7.59
CA GLY A 245 -15.56 13.29 7.25
C GLY A 245 -14.34 13.21 6.34
N ALA A 246 -14.05 12.04 5.77
CA ALA A 246 -12.95 11.89 4.82
C ALA A 246 -13.25 12.60 3.48
N THR A 247 -12.21 13.10 2.84
CA THR A 247 -12.30 13.54 1.44
C THR A 247 -12.40 12.31 0.55
N VAL A 248 -13.48 12.21 -0.22
CA VAL A 248 -13.70 11.05 -1.09
C VAL A 248 -13.91 11.55 -2.51
N VAL A 249 -13.15 11.01 -3.45
CA VAL A 249 -13.25 11.39 -4.87
C VAL A 249 -13.30 10.16 -5.76
N SER A 250 -14.12 10.25 -6.82
CA SER A 250 -14.09 9.32 -7.95
C SER A 250 -13.73 10.12 -9.19
N ARG A 251 -12.86 9.59 -10.05
CA ARG A 251 -12.38 10.28 -11.25
C ARG A 251 -12.65 9.44 -12.49
N GLU A 252 -13.33 10.02 -13.45
CA GLU A 252 -13.73 9.36 -14.70
C GLU A 252 -12.51 8.83 -15.48
N GLU A 253 -11.42 9.59 -15.48
CA GLU A 253 -10.22 9.28 -16.26
C GLU A 253 -9.20 8.37 -15.56
N TYR A 254 -9.37 8.09 -14.25
CA TYR A 254 -8.38 7.28 -13.53
C TYR A 254 -8.64 5.79 -13.71
N ALA A 255 -7.59 5.08 -14.09
CA ALA A 255 -7.53 3.62 -14.07
C ALA A 255 -6.94 3.15 -12.72
N HIS A 256 -6.36 1.97 -12.65
CA HIS A 256 -5.61 1.52 -11.47
C HIS A 256 -4.31 2.34 -11.34
N PRO A 257 -3.83 2.65 -10.13
CA PRO A 257 -2.60 3.44 -9.98
C PRO A 257 -1.45 2.91 -10.84
N PHE A 258 -0.83 3.80 -11.59
CA PHE A 258 0.25 3.52 -12.55
C PHE A 258 -0.21 2.78 -13.82
N GLN A 259 -1.52 2.53 -13.97
CA GLN A 259 -2.12 1.97 -15.19
C GLN A 259 -2.99 2.99 -15.93
N ASP A 260 -2.93 4.26 -15.53
CA ASP A 260 -3.65 5.34 -16.19
C ASP A 260 -3.27 5.41 -17.69
N ALA A 261 -4.22 5.82 -18.53
CA ALA A 261 -4.11 5.81 -19.98
C ALA A 261 -2.89 6.56 -20.51
N ASP A 262 -2.51 7.64 -19.84
CA ASP A 262 -1.32 8.40 -20.21
C ASP A 262 -0.63 9.03 -18.97
N LEU A 263 0.57 9.55 -19.20
CA LEU A 263 1.39 10.16 -18.14
C LEU A 263 0.78 11.44 -17.57
N THR A 264 -0.05 12.16 -18.36
CA THR A 264 -0.70 13.39 -17.90
C THR A 264 -1.74 13.06 -16.81
N ILE A 265 -2.54 12.01 -17.05
CA ILE A 265 -3.54 11.54 -16.08
C ILE A 265 -2.83 11.06 -14.80
N ARG A 266 -1.79 10.24 -14.95
CA ARG A 266 -0.98 9.76 -13.81
C ARG A 266 -0.43 10.94 -13.00
N ARG A 267 0.16 11.93 -13.69
CA ARG A 267 0.73 13.11 -13.03
C ARG A 267 -0.34 13.92 -12.29
N ARG A 268 -1.52 14.09 -12.90
CA ARG A 268 -2.66 14.76 -12.25
C ARG A 268 -3.08 14.03 -10.97
N ARG A 269 -3.16 12.70 -11.03
CA ARG A 269 -3.46 11.86 -9.86
C ARG A 269 -2.44 12.08 -8.74
N LEU A 270 -1.14 12.03 -9.07
CA LEU A 270 -0.08 12.23 -8.08
C LEU A 270 -0.08 13.65 -7.50
N ILE A 271 -0.41 14.66 -8.31
CA ILE A 271 -0.57 16.04 -7.83
C ILE A 271 -1.74 16.09 -6.83
N GLU A 272 -2.88 15.48 -7.17
CA GLU A 272 -4.05 15.41 -6.28
C GLU A 272 -3.72 14.73 -4.94
N VAL A 273 -2.96 13.66 -4.98
CA VAL A 273 -2.46 12.96 -3.77
C VAL A 273 -1.54 13.90 -2.98
N ALA A 274 -0.58 14.54 -3.66
CA ALA A 274 0.40 15.40 -3.02
C ALA A 274 -0.26 16.64 -2.42
N ASP A 275 -1.24 17.23 -3.10
CA ASP A 275 -1.98 18.39 -2.58
C ASP A 275 -2.63 18.07 -1.24
N PHE A 276 -3.23 16.89 -1.11
CA PHE A 276 -3.85 16.48 0.15
C PHE A 276 -2.79 16.18 1.24
N LEU A 277 -1.79 15.37 0.92
CA LEU A 277 -0.80 14.90 1.91
C LEU A 277 0.12 16.02 2.42
N THR A 278 0.37 17.05 1.62
CA THR A 278 1.35 18.08 1.96
C THR A 278 0.71 19.43 2.36
N GLN A 279 -0.61 19.48 2.57
CA GLN A 279 -1.29 20.66 3.10
C GLN A 279 -0.68 21.09 4.44
N LYS A 280 -0.77 22.42 4.75
CA LYS A 280 -0.22 23.02 5.98
C LYS A 280 -0.98 22.59 7.23
#